data_0744c750be37434ad7dfd2e0dcddbd4b
#
_entry.id   0744c750be37434ad7dfd2e0dcddbd4b
#
_cell.length_a   1.000
_cell.length_b   1.000
_cell.length_c   1.000
_cell.angle_alpha   90.00
_cell.angle_beta   90.00
_cell.angle_gamma   90.00
#
_symmetry.space_group_name_H-M   'P 1'
#
loop_
_entity.id
_entity.type
_entity.pdbx_description
1 polymer ?
#
loop_
_entity_poly.entity_id
_entity_poly.type
_entity_poly.pdbx_seq_one_letter_code
_entity_poly.pdbx_strand_id
1 'polypeptide(L)'
;MTQAHKDLRIVSVWFPDLAMERWRRIITQHRTPPADDVPVVLAREGAHGPVIHAAGARVVDVQAIYPDLHVERADAAGDYKLLERLAHWARRWCPWTVRDGQDGIVMDVTGAAHLFGGEAATLR
;
A
#
# COMPACT_ATOMS: atom_id res chain seq x y z
N MET A 1 13.62 40.75 6.53
CA MET A 1 12.23 40.52 6.15
C MET A 1 11.78 39.21 6.71
N THR A 2 10.80 39.23 7.55
CA THR A 2 10.28 38.00 8.11
C THR A 2 9.28 37.43 7.13
N GLN A 3 9.67 36.35 6.48
CA GLN A 3 8.72 35.63 5.70
C GLN A 3 7.83 34.83 6.65
N ALA A 4 6.54 35.02 6.54
CA ALA A 4 5.61 34.21 7.30
C ALA A 4 5.83 32.75 6.92
N HIS A 5 6.35 31.96 7.83
CA HIS A 5 6.46 30.53 7.62
C HIS A 5 5.06 29.95 7.58
N LYS A 6 4.63 29.54 6.41
CA LYS A 6 3.48 28.64 6.33
C LYS A 6 3.90 27.36 7.00
N ASP A 7 3.17 26.95 8.01
CA ASP A 7 3.37 25.65 8.60
C ASP A 7 3.23 24.59 7.52
N LEU A 8 4.25 23.77 7.37
CA LEU A 8 4.23 22.66 6.42
C LEU A 8 3.21 21.62 6.87
N ARG A 9 2.26 21.33 6.00
CA ARG A 9 1.18 20.36 6.27
C ARG A 9 1.35 19.18 5.36
N ILE A 10 1.74 18.04 5.94
CA ILE A 10 1.97 16.81 5.21
C ILE A 10 0.94 15.77 5.66
N VAL A 11 0.29 15.14 4.69
CA VAL A 11 -0.57 13.98 4.92
C VAL A 11 0.14 12.76 4.37
N SER A 12 0.33 11.77 5.23
CA SER A 12 0.87 10.48 4.85
C SER A 12 -0.26 9.45 4.91
N VAL A 13 -0.50 8.78 3.80
CA VAL A 13 -1.53 7.73 3.70
C VAL A 13 -0.82 6.40 3.55
N TRP A 14 -1.13 5.48 4.43
CA TRP A 14 -0.56 4.15 4.45
C TRP A 14 -1.61 3.12 4.06
N PHE A 15 -1.24 2.22 3.14
CA PHE A 15 -2.08 1.14 2.66
C PHE A 15 -1.47 -0.21 3.09
N PRO A 16 -1.67 -0.63 4.35
CA PRO A 16 -0.98 -1.82 4.88
C PRO A 16 -1.32 -3.10 4.13
N ASP A 17 -2.50 -3.18 3.56
CA ASP A 17 -3.00 -4.37 2.89
C ASP A 17 -3.01 -4.24 1.36
N LEU A 18 -2.31 -3.26 0.81
CA LEU A 18 -2.33 -2.96 -0.63
C LEU A 18 -2.06 -4.19 -1.49
N ALA A 19 -0.99 -4.90 -1.19
CA ALA A 19 -0.58 -6.08 -1.97
C ALA A 19 -1.63 -7.19 -1.89
N MET A 20 -2.16 -7.47 -0.71
CA MET A 20 -3.17 -8.50 -0.50
C MET A 20 -4.49 -8.13 -1.15
N GLU A 21 -4.93 -6.89 -1.00
CA GLU A 21 -6.17 -6.41 -1.60
C GLU A 21 -6.09 -6.44 -3.13
N ARG A 22 -4.95 -6.02 -3.67
CA ARG A 22 -4.72 -6.06 -5.11
C ARG A 22 -4.71 -7.51 -5.61
N TRP A 23 -4.02 -8.41 -4.91
CA TRP A 23 -4.01 -9.83 -5.25
C TRP A 23 -5.43 -10.41 -5.24
N ARG A 24 -6.23 -10.16 -4.21
CA ARG A 24 -7.60 -10.65 -4.11
C ARG A 24 -8.48 -10.16 -5.26
N ARG A 25 -8.33 -8.90 -5.63
CA ARG A 25 -9.07 -8.31 -6.74
C ARG A 25 -8.76 -8.98 -8.07
N ILE A 26 -7.50 -9.27 -8.32
CA ILE A 26 -7.03 -9.93 -9.55
C ILE A 26 -7.49 -11.39 -9.57
N ILE A 27 -7.28 -12.10 -8.47
CA ILE A 27 -7.57 -13.53 -8.40
C ILE A 27 -9.06 -13.82 -8.62
N THR A 28 -9.96 -13.00 -8.09
CA THR A 28 -11.40 -13.16 -8.27
C THR A 28 -11.86 -13.05 -9.72
N GLN A 29 -11.09 -12.37 -10.56
CA GLN A 29 -11.38 -12.25 -11.99
C GLN A 29 -10.95 -13.48 -12.79
N HIS A 30 -10.05 -14.30 -12.25
CA HIS A 30 -9.41 -15.39 -13.01
C HIS A 30 -9.71 -16.78 -12.44
N ARG A 31 -9.97 -16.89 -11.16
CA ARG A 31 -10.27 -18.16 -10.50
C ARG A 31 -10.97 -17.91 -9.16
N THR A 32 -11.47 -19.00 -8.56
CA THR A 32 -12.05 -18.93 -7.23
C THR A 32 -10.94 -18.68 -6.20
N PRO A 33 -11.06 -17.64 -5.39
CA PRO A 33 -10.08 -17.41 -4.33
C PRO A 33 -10.18 -18.47 -3.24
N PRO A 34 -9.12 -18.65 -2.42
CA PRO A 34 -9.20 -19.49 -1.23
C PRO A 34 -10.33 -19.02 -0.31
N ALA A 35 -10.88 -19.95 0.48
CA ALA A 35 -11.89 -19.64 1.47
C ALA A 35 -11.35 -18.65 2.51
N ASP A 36 -12.25 -17.89 3.13
CA ASP A 36 -11.85 -16.80 4.05
C ASP A 36 -11.12 -17.30 5.30
N ASP A 37 -11.32 -18.56 5.67
CA ASP A 37 -10.66 -19.18 6.82
C ASP A 37 -9.29 -19.76 6.49
N VAL A 38 -8.89 -19.79 5.22
CA VAL A 38 -7.57 -20.27 4.80
C VAL A 38 -6.56 -19.14 4.91
N PRO A 39 -5.47 -19.32 5.69
CA PRO A 39 -4.42 -18.30 5.76
C PRO A 39 -3.68 -18.19 4.43
N VAL A 40 -3.54 -16.97 3.94
CA VAL A 40 -2.88 -16.67 2.67
C VAL A 40 -1.73 -15.70 2.91
N VAL A 41 -0.58 -16.00 2.31
CA VAL A 41 0.56 -15.08 2.30
C VAL A 41 1.04 -14.86 0.88
N LEU A 42 1.58 -13.67 0.65
CA LEU A 42 2.29 -13.34 -0.57
C LEU A 42 3.79 -13.52 -0.31
N ALA A 43 4.46 -14.25 -1.18
CA ALA A 43 5.86 -14.57 -1.02
C ALA A 43 6.70 -14.00 -2.15
N ARG A 44 7.92 -13.60 -1.82
CA ARG A 44 8.96 -13.20 -2.78
C ARG A 44 10.19 -14.07 -2.61
N GLU A 45 11.05 -14.10 -3.61
CA GLU A 45 12.32 -14.79 -3.51
C GLU A 45 13.25 -14.09 -2.53
N GLY A 46 13.83 -14.86 -1.63
CA GLY A 46 14.84 -14.39 -0.68
C GLY A 46 16.16 -15.11 -0.91
N ALA A 47 17.20 -14.67 -0.23
CA ALA A 47 18.56 -15.25 -0.36
C ALA A 47 18.62 -16.73 0.02
N HIS A 48 17.76 -17.18 0.92
CA HIS A 48 17.72 -18.55 1.43
C HIS A 48 16.34 -19.19 1.25
N GLY A 49 15.69 -18.91 0.12
CA GLY A 49 14.37 -19.42 -0.22
C GLY A 49 13.27 -18.36 -0.09
N PRO A 50 12.02 -18.75 -0.36
CA PRO A 50 10.90 -17.81 -0.31
C PRO A 50 10.69 -17.20 1.06
N VAL A 51 10.42 -15.90 1.09
CA VAL A 51 10.09 -15.13 2.29
C VAL A 51 8.75 -14.44 2.11
N ILE A 52 8.05 -14.22 3.21
CA ILE A 52 6.78 -13.49 3.18
C ILE A 52 7.07 -12.02 2.85
N HIS A 53 6.35 -11.53 1.84
CA HIS A 53 6.46 -10.14 1.40
C HIS A 53 6.14 -9.18 2.56
N ALA A 54 6.96 -8.16 2.73
CA ALA A 54 6.91 -7.16 3.79
C ALA A 54 7.34 -7.67 5.18
N ALA A 55 6.95 -8.87 5.58
CA ALA A 55 7.32 -9.41 6.90
C ALA A 55 8.73 -9.99 6.95
N GLY A 56 9.21 -10.52 5.84
CA GLY A 56 10.55 -11.09 5.73
C GLY A 56 10.73 -12.45 6.39
N ALA A 57 9.71 -13.01 7.01
CA ALA A 57 9.75 -14.34 7.59
C ALA A 57 9.87 -15.41 6.49
N ARG A 58 10.60 -16.48 6.76
CA ARG A 58 10.73 -17.59 5.80
C ARG A 58 9.41 -18.33 5.69
N VAL A 59 9.00 -18.61 4.45
CA VAL A 59 7.74 -19.32 4.19
C VAL A 59 7.72 -20.69 4.86
N VAL A 60 8.85 -21.43 4.82
CA VAL A 60 8.93 -22.76 5.42
C VAL A 60 8.68 -22.75 6.93
N ASP A 61 9.10 -21.69 7.62
CA ASP A 61 8.88 -21.55 9.05
C ASP A 61 7.41 -21.30 9.38
N VAL A 62 6.74 -20.50 8.57
CA VAL A 62 5.31 -20.20 8.75
C VAL A 62 4.46 -21.42 8.36
N GLN A 63 4.83 -22.15 7.33
CA GLN A 63 4.15 -23.39 6.93
C GLN A 63 4.21 -24.47 8.02
N ALA A 64 5.29 -24.48 8.81
CA ALA A 64 5.42 -25.41 9.93
C ALA A 64 4.36 -25.15 11.01
N ILE A 65 3.95 -23.87 11.17
CA ILE A 65 2.92 -23.46 12.14
C ILE A 65 1.52 -23.62 11.52
N TYR A 66 1.38 -23.27 10.25
CA TYR A 66 0.11 -23.31 9.52
C TYR A 66 0.22 -24.23 8.32
N PRO A 67 -0.04 -25.54 8.49
CA PRO A 67 0.16 -26.52 7.41
C PRO A 67 -0.73 -26.30 6.18
N ASP A 68 -1.87 -25.65 6.35
CA ASP A 68 -2.81 -25.30 5.28
C ASP A 68 -2.55 -23.92 4.67
N LEU A 69 -1.40 -23.30 4.97
CA LEU A 69 -1.04 -22.00 4.45
C LEU A 69 -1.04 -21.99 2.93
N HIS A 70 -1.82 -21.08 2.36
CA HIS A 70 -1.84 -20.84 0.92
C HIS A 70 -0.78 -19.79 0.57
N VAL A 71 0.17 -20.17 -0.28
CA VAL A 71 1.28 -19.29 -0.66
C VAL A 71 1.07 -18.86 -2.10
N GLU A 72 1.01 -17.54 -2.30
CA GLU A 72 0.92 -16.91 -3.61
C GLU A 72 2.17 -16.05 -3.85
N ARG A 73 2.47 -15.83 -5.12
CA ARG A 73 3.61 -15.01 -5.50
C ARG A 73 3.27 -13.54 -5.34
N ALA A 74 4.12 -12.79 -4.63
CA ALA A 74 4.02 -11.34 -4.55
C ALA A 74 4.36 -10.70 -5.91
N ASP A 75 3.67 -9.63 -6.24
CA ASP A 75 3.89 -8.85 -7.46
C ASP A 75 4.19 -7.40 -7.06
N ALA A 76 5.41 -7.17 -6.61
CA ALA A 76 5.86 -5.85 -6.16
C ALA A 76 5.77 -4.81 -7.28
N ALA A 77 6.08 -5.19 -8.53
CA ALA A 77 6.01 -4.27 -9.67
C ALA A 77 4.58 -3.82 -9.95
N GLY A 78 3.61 -4.74 -9.88
CA GLY A 78 2.20 -4.41 -10.04
C GLY A 78 1.66 -3.56 -8.90
N ASP A 79 2.07 -3.84 -7.68
CA ASP A 79 1.72 -3.04 -6.50
C ASP A 79 2.26 -1.61 -6.64
N TYR A 80 3.50 -1.48 -7.08
CA TYR A 80 4.12 -0.19 -7.37
C TYR A 80 3.32 0.61 -8.41
N LYS A 81 2.92 -0.04 -9.50
CA LYS A 81 2.14 0.63 -10.55
C LYS A 81 0.78 1.10 -10.05
N LEU A 82 0.13 0.32 -9.20
CA LEU A 82 -1.13 0.74 -8.59
C LEU A 82 -0.91 1.97 -7.71
N LEU A 83 0.14 1.96 -6.90
CA LEU A 83 0.46 3.07 -6.00
C LEU A 83 0.79 4.35 -6.78
N GLU A 84 1.53 4.24 -7.89
CA GLU A 84 1.79 5.36 -8.80
C GLU A 84 0.50 5.92 -9.40
N ARG A 85 -0.43 5.06 -9.79
CA ARG A 85 -1.73 5.51 -10.30
C ARG A 85 -2.56 6.22 -9.23
N LEU A 86 -2.52 5.74 -7.99
CA LEU A 86 -3.20 6.39 -6.87
C LEU A 86 -2.60 7.77 -6.59
N ALA A 87 -1.28 7.89 -6.60
CA ALA A 87 -0.59 9.18 -6.44
C ALA A 87 -0.95 10.14 -7.57
N HIS A 88 -0.96 9.66 -8.80
CA HIS A 88 -1.33 10.46 -9.96
C HIS A 88 -2.79 10.93 -9.88
N TRP A 89 -3.70 10.05 -9.48
CA TRP A 89 -5.10 10.39 -9.29
C TRP A 89 -5.27 11.46 -8.20
N ALA A 90 -4.53 11.33 -7.09
CA ALA A 90 -4.60 12.28 -5.99
C ALA A 90 -4.09 13.68 -6.37
N ARG A 91 -3.23 13.79 -7.38
CA ARG A 91 -2.68 15.06 -7.84
C ARG A 91 -3.73 16.03 -8.38
N ARG A 92 -4.93 15.55 -8.73
CA ARG A 92 -6.03 16.45 -9.12
C ARG A 92 -6.51 17.32 -7.99
N TRP A 93 -6.31 16.92 -6.73
CA TRP A 93 -6.65 17.71 -5.54
C TRP A 93 -5.40 18.27 -4.86
N CYS A 94 -4.30 17.56 -4.94
CA CYS A 94 -3.03 17.94 -4.32
C CYS A 94 -1.90 17.67 -5.30
N PRO A 95 -1.39 18.72 -6.02
CA PRO A 95 -0.35 18.53 -7.04
C PRO A 95 0.95 17.94 -6.49
N TRP A 96 1.23 18.20 -5.22
CA TRP A 96 2.43 17.69 -4.53
C TRP A 96 2.13 16.36 -3.84
N THR A 97 1.81 15.36 -4.64
CA THR A 97 1.58 14.00 -4.18
C THR A 97 2.62 13.09 -4.80
N VAL A 98 3.31 12.33 -3.96
CA VAL A 98 4.32 11.37 -4.39
C VAL A 98 4.11 10.04 -3.68
N ARG A 99 4.60 8.98 -4.30
CA ARG A 99 4.65 7.67 -3.69
C ARG A 99 5.66 7.67 -2.54
N ASP A 100 5.32 7.03 -1.45
CA ASP A 100 6.19 6.83 -0.29
C ASP A 100 6.39 5.33 -0.05
N GLY A 101 7.58 4.84 -0.32
CA GLY A 101 7.88 3.43 -0.15
C GLY A 101 7.07 2.53 -1.09
N GLN A 102 6.64 1.40 -0.58
CA GLN A 102 5.91 0.37 -1.33
C GLN A 102 4.41 0.35 -1.04
N ASP A 103 3.94 1.09 -0.07
CA ASP A 103 2.58 0.98 0.46
C ASP A 103 1.98 2.30 0.92
N GLY A 104 2.54 3.41 0.51
CA GLY A 104 2.05 4.71 0.93
C GLY A 104 2.17 5.81 -0.11
N ILE A 105 1.47 6.89 0.14
CA ILE A 105 1.61 8.15 -0.58
C ILE A 105 1.73 9.29 0.42
N VAL A 106 2.45 10.33 0.04
CA VAL A 106 2.64 11.54 0.83
C VAL A 106 2.14 12.71 0.02
N MET A 107 1.37 13.56 0.66
CA MET A 107 0.80 14.76 0.04
C MET A 107 1.17 15.98 0.84
N ASP A 108 1.63 17.03 0.15
CA ASP A 108 1.78 18.34 0.74
C ASP A 108 0.47 19.11 0.56
N VAL A 109 -0.28 19.25 1.64
CA VAL A 109 -1.58 19.96 1.64
C VAL A 109 -1.47 21.37 2.18
N THR A 110 -0.25 21.89 2.33
CA THR A 110 0.01 23.24 2.78
C THR A 110 -0.72 24.25 1.88
N GLY A 111 -1.63 25.01 2.45
CA GLY A 111 -2.42 25.98 1.71
C GLY A 111 -3.56 25.41 0.85
N ALA A 112 -3.68 24.08 0.75
CA ALA A 112 -4.74 23.44 -0.05
C ALA A 112 -5.97 23.08 0.77
N ALA A 113 -5.80 22.74 2.04
CA ALA A 113 -6.89 22.25 2.89
C ALA A 113 -8.06 23.24 3.01
N HIS A 114 -7.78 24.54 3.01
CA HIS A 114 -8.84 25.56 3.11
C HIS A 114 -9.78 25.56 1.90
N LEU A 115 -9.33 25.07 0.75
CA LEU A 115 -10.15 24.96 -0.46
C LEU A 115 -11.24 23.90 -0.31
N PHE A 116 -11.10 23.00 0.65
CA PHE A 116 -12.00 21.88 0.91
C PHE A 116 -12.65 21.95 2.29
N GLY A 117 -12.69 23.15 2.91
CA GLY A 117 -13.32 23.34 4.21
C GLY A 117 -12.44 23.06 5.41
N GLY A 118 -11.12 22.97 5.23
CA GLY A 118 -10.14 22.70 6.28
C GLY A 118 -9.62 21.28 6.29
N GLU A 119 -8.66 21.00 7.19
CA GLU A 119 -7.97 19.71 7.24
C GLU A 119 -8.91 18.53 7.50
N ALA A 120 -9.86 18.69 8.41
CA ALA A 120 -10.79 17.64 8.75
C ALA A 120 -11.65 17.22 7.55
N ALA A 121 -12.08 18.17 6.72
CA ALA A 121 -12.83 17.88 5.51
C ALA A 121 -11.95 17.23 4.43
N THR A 122 -10.69 17.63 4.35
CA THR A 122 -9.73 17.08 3.38
C THR A 122 -9.45 15.59 3.64
N LEU A 123 -9.46 15.20 4.92
CA LEU A 123 -9.15 13.82 5.33
C LEU A 123 -10.35 12.88 5.32
N ARG A 124 -11.52 13.37 4.97
CA ARG A 124 -12.73 12.54 4.90
C ARG A 124 -12.86 11.76 3.59
#